data_9e6e3235d307dee5c9bab8bc8c526b45
#
_entry.id   9e6e3235d307dee5c9bab8bc8c526b45
#
_cell.length_a   1.000
_cell.length_b   1.000
_cell.length_c   1.000
_cell.angle_alpha   90.00
_cell.angle_beta   90.00
_cell.angle_gamma   90.00
#
_symmetry.space_group_name_H-M   'P 1'
#
loop_
_entity.id
_entity.type
_entity.pdbx_description
1 polymer ?
#
loop_
_entity_poly.entity_id
_entity_poly.type
_entity_poly.pdbx_seq_one_letter_code
_entity_poly.pdbx_strand_id
1 'polypeptide(L)'
;PLHPDVDAELAARQAFVSGLGDNLVLETPDTVLNEMFRFAKIRASESIFRTKGGLMHSPGGESYYAAIWANDQAEYIDPFFPFLGYAEGNESALNSFRHFARFTTPDYKPVPSSVIAEGEDIWDGCGDRGDAAMIAYGAARYALARGDKAEARELWPLIQWCLEYCRRQ
;
A
#
# COMPACT_ATOMS: atom_id res chain seq x y z
N PRO A 1 2.11 -9.77 -32.39
CA PRO A 1 3.22 -9.45 -31.48
C PRO A 1 3.29 -7.94 -31.31
N LEU A 2 3.21 -7.49 -30.07
CA LEU A 2 3.47 -6.11 -29.74
C LEU A 2 4.97 -5.87 -29.92
N HIS A 3 5.34 -4.99 -30.84
CA HIS A 3 6.70 -4.48 -30.89
C HIS A 3 6.74 -3.18 -30.09
N PRO A 4 7.18 -3.21 -28.83
CA PRO A 4 7.28 -1.99 -28.05
C PRO A 4 8.30 -1.05 -28.70
N ASP A 5 8.00 0.23 -28.70
CA ASP A 5 9.00 1.26 -29.02
C ASP A 5 9.93 1.37 -27.78
N VAL A 6 11.09 0.76 -27.90
CA VAL A 6 12.06 0.65 -26.81
C VAL A 6 12.54 2.02 -26.34
N ASP A 7 12.71 2.97 -27.25
CA ASP A 7 13.18 4.32 -26.89
C ASP A 7 12.09 5.08 -26.13
N ALA A 8 10.82 4.94 -26.55
CA ALA A 8 9.70 5.55 -25.84
C ALA A 8 9.51 4.93 -24.44
N GLU A 9 9.61 3.62 -24.30
CA GLU A 9 9.52 2.93 -23.01
C GLU A 9 10.68 3.33 -22.07
N LEU A 10 11.90 3.43 -22.60
CA LEU A 10 13.04 3.88 -21.83
C LEU A 10 12.86 5.32 -21.35
N ALA A 11 12.42 6.21 -22.23
CA ALA A 11 12.16 7.61 -21.87
C ALA A 11 11.06 7.71 -20.80
N ALA A 12 9.97 6.94 -20.93
CA ALA A 12 8.90 6.89 -19.93
C ALA A 12 9.41 6.40 -18.57
N ARG A 13 10.25 5.36 -18.55
CA ARG A 13 10.87 4.86 -17.32
C ARG A 13 11.80 5.87 -16.67
N GLN A 14 12.60 6.56 -17.45
CA GLN A 14 13.49 7.61 -16.95
C GLN A 14 12.71 8.78 -16.36
N ALA A 15 11.65 9.22 -17.05
CA ALA A 15 10.78 10.28 -16.55
C ALA A 15 10.08 9.89 -15.22
N PHE A 16 9.60 8.66 -15.12
CA PHE A 16 9.00 8.13 -13.89
C PHE A 16 9.98 8.13 -12.72
N VAL A 17 11.18 7.58 -12.90
CA VAL A 17 12.22 7.52 -11.86
C VAL A 17 12.67 8.92 -11.43
N SER A 18 12.83 9.83 -12.40
CA SER A 18 13.18 11.23 -12.12
C SER A 18 12.08 11.91 -11.31
N GLY A 19 10.82 11.77 -11.73
CA GLY A 19 9.68 12.37 -11.03
C GLY A 19 9.52 11.91 -9.59
N LEU A 20 9.83 10.64 -9.29
CA LEU A 20 9.88 10.15 -7.92
C LEU A 20 11.01 10.78 -7.11
N GLY A 21 12.15 11.06 -7.76
CA GLY A 21 13.28 11.73 -7.14
C GLY A 21 12.97 13.17 -6.72
N ASP A 22 12.13 13.86 -7.48
CA ASP A 22 11.83 15.28 -7.30
C ASP A 22 10.83 15.57 -6.16
N ASN A 23 10.07 14.57 -5.74
CA ASN A 23 9.12 14.68 -4.63
C ASN A 23 9.79 14.31 -3.30
N LEU A 24 9.49 15.07 -2.24
CA LEU A 24 10.00 14.82 -0.89
C LEU A 24 11.53 14.65 -0.89
N VAL A 25 12.24 15.72 -1.17
CA VAL A 25 13.70 15.71 -1.23
C VAL A 25 14.28 15.81 0.17
N LEU A 26 15.25 14.95 0.49
CA LEU A 26 16.06 15.02 1.70
C LEU A 26 17.44 15.57 1.35
N GLU A 27 17.82 16.67 1.99
CA GLU A 27 19.14 17.27 1.86
C GLU A 27 19.82 17.36 3.23
N THR A 28 20.85 16.57 3.41
CA THR A 28 21.68 16.54 4.64
C THR A 28 23.15 16.60 4.26
N PRO A 29 24.05 16.88 5.22
CA PRO A 29 25.50 16.76 4.99
C PRO A 29 25.95 15.33 4.64
N ASP A 30 25.16 14.31 4.96
CA ASP A 30 25.42 12.91 4.65
C ASP A 30 24.81 12.55 3.29
N THR A 31 25.65 12.50 2.27
CA THR A 31 25.25 12.16 0.90
C THR A 31 24.75 10.73 0.76
N VAL A 32 25.24 9.81 1.59
CA VAL A 32 24.77 8.41 1.57
C VAL A 32 23.32 8.34 2.07
N LEU A 33 22.98 9.05 3.14
CA LEU A 33 21.61 9.15 3.64
C LEU A 33 20.66 9.75 2.58
N ASN A 34 21.09 10.81 1.89
CA ASN A 34 20.29 11.43 0.85
C ASN A 34 20.00 10.47 -0.30
N GLU A 35 21.01 9.73 -0.76
CA GLU A 35 20.84 8.73 -1.83
C GLU A 35 20.02 7.52 -1.38
N MET A 36 20.20 7.04 -0.16
CA MET A 36 19.38 5.97 0.40
C MET A 36 17.90 6.36 0.45
N PHE A 37 17.60 7.57 0.87
CA PHE A 37 16.22 8.08 0.92
C PHE A 37 15.62 8.19 -0.49
N ARG A 38 16.39 8.75 -1.44
CA ARG A 38 15.97 8.82 -2.84
C ARG A 38 15.67 7.43 -3.41
N PHE A 39 16.55 6.47 -3.14
CA PHE A 39 16.40 5.11 -3.63
C PHE A 39 15.23 4.38 -2.98
N ALA A 40 14.94 4.61 -1.70
CA ALA A 40 13.79 4.04 -1.00
C ALA A 40 12.46 4.43 -1.66
N LYS A 41 12.32 5.66 -2.15
CA LYS A 41 11.14 6.09 -2.90
C LYS A 41 10.93 5.29 -4.19
N ILE A 42 12.01 5.06 -4.93
CA ILE A 42 11.98 4.25 -6.16
C ILE A 42 11.57 2.82 -5.82
N ARG A 43 12.19 2.23 -4.81
CA ARG A 43 11.91 0.84 -4.40
C ARG A 43 10.46 0.63 -3.97
N ALA A 44 9.91 1.56 -3.18
CA ALA A 44 8.50 1.53 -2.81
C ALA A 44 7.58 1.55 -4.03
N SER A 45 7.88 2.42 -4.99
CA SER A 45 7.03 2.62 -6.17
C SER A 45 7.15 1.50 -7.21
N GLU A 46 8.30 0.83 -7.31
CA GLU A 46 8.51 -0.30 -8.22
C GLU A 46 7.70 -1.54 -7.86
N SER A 47 7.27 -1.64 -6.62
CA SER A 47 6.51 -2.78 -6.12
C SER A 47 4.99 -2.63 -6.30
N ILE A 48 4.54 -1.65 -7.05
CA ILE A 48 3.12 -1.50 -7.40
C ILE A 48 2.84 -2.26 -8.68
N PHE A 49 1.89 -3.19 -8.61
CA PHE A 49 1.46 -4.04 -9.72
C PHE A 49 0.04 -3.69 -10.15
N ARG A 50 -0.19 -3.71 -11.45
CA ARG A 50 -1.55 -3.65 -12.02
C ARG A 50 -2.10 -5.07 -12.09
N THR A 51 -3.07 -5.38 -11.26
CA THR A 51 -3.66 -6.70 -11.10
C THR A 51 -5.16 -6.67 -11.45
N LYS A 52 -5.83 -7.82 -11.42
CA LYS A 52 -7.30 -7.89 -11.55
C LYS A 52 -8.00 -7.22 -10.35
N GLY A 53 -7.38 -7.25 -9.19
CA GLY A 53 -7.88 -6.56 -7.99
C GLY A 53 -7.58 -5.06 -7.95
N GLY A 54 -7.03 -4.48 -9.03
CA GLY A 54 -6.62 -3.08 -9.12
C GLY A 54 -5.11 -2.89 -8.93
N LEU A 55 -4.69 -1.67 -8.70
CA LEU A 55 -3.30 -1.40 -8.32
C LEU A 55 -3.04 -1.91 -6.90
N MET A 56 -1.98 -2.67 -6.74
CA MET A 56 -1.55 -3.22 -5.45
C MET A 56 -0.05 -3.07 -5.28
N HIS A 57 0.37 -2.57 -4.15
CA HIS A 57 1.75 -2.69 -3.70
C HIS A 57 1.95 -4.08 -3.11
N SER A 58 2.98 -4.79 -3.54
CA SER A 58 3.35 -6.08 -2.98
C SER A 58 4.77 -6.03 -2.44
N PRO A 59 5.02 -6.48 -1.20
CA PRO A 59 6.37 -6.51 -0.65
C PRO A 59 7.26 -7.56 -1.33
N GLY A 60 6.68 -8.45 -2.12
CA GLY A 60 7.36 -9.58 -2.72
C GLY A 60 7.38 -10.81 -1.81
N GLY A 61 8.08 -11.84 -2.25
CA GLY A 61 8.31 -13.06 -1.48
C GLY A 61 7.58 -14.28 -2.03
N GLU A 62 8.34 -15.29 -2.39
CA GLU A 62 7.93 -16.63 -2.78
C GLU A 62 6.70 -16.70 -3.70
N SER A 63 5.70 -17.48 -3.30
CA SER A 63 4.47 -17.68 -4.06
C SER A 63 3.49 -16.52 -3.97
N TYR A 64 3.70 -15.60 -3.04
CA TYR A 64 2.78 -14.48 -2.75
C TYR A 64 3.35 -13.11 -3.10
N TYR A 65 4.30 -13.05 -4.02
CA TYR A 65 4.93 -11.78 -4.41
C TYR A 65 3.93 -10.75 -4.99
N ALA A 66 2.75 -11.17 -5.43
CA ALA A 66 1.66 -10.31 -5.88
C ALA A 66 0.49 -10.26 -4.87
N ALA A 67 0.79 -10.35 -3.56
CA ALA A 67 -0.19 -10.22 -2.50
C ALA A 67 0.04 -8.96 -1.68
N ILE A 68 -1.01 -8.43 -1.08
CA ILE A 68 -0.91 -7.42 -0.02
C ILE A 68 -0.85 -8.12 1.33
N TRP A 69 -0.05 -7.58 2.25
CA TRP A 69 0.06 -8.03 3.63
C TRP A 69 -0.33 -6.89 4.56
N ALA A 70 -1.19 -7.17 5.53
CA ALA A 70 -1.75 -6.14 6.42
C ALA A 70 -0.66 -5.30 7.08
N ASN A 71 0.37 -5.94 7.62
CA ASN A 71 1.48 -5.29 8.28
C ASN A 71 2.28 -4.40 7.33
N ASP A 72 2.69 -4.96 6.19
CA ASP A 72 3.52 -4.26 5.21
C ASP A 72 2.81 -3.03 4.65
N GLN A 73 1.51 -3.15 4.37
CA GLN A 73 0.72 -2.03 3.87
C GLN A 73 0.51 -0.96 4.96
N ALA A 74 0.09 -1.38 6.15
CA ALA A 74 -0.37 -0.48 7.18
C ALA A 74 0.76 0.24 7.93
N GLU A 75 1.91 -0.42 8.13
CA GLU A 75 2.97 0.11 8.97
C GLU A 75 3.78 1.20 8.27
N TYR A 76 4.18 0.98 7.03
CA TYR A 76 5.12 1.89 6.36
C TYR A 76 4.71 2.30 4.95
N ILE A 77 4.16 1.42 4.11
CA ILE A 77 4.04 1.73 2.69
C ILE A 77 2.83 2.63 2.35
N ASP A 78 1.64 2.26 2.78
CA ASP A 78 0.44 3.01 2.44
C ASP A 78 0.45 4.43 3.05
N PRO A 79 0.84 4.61 4.34
CA PRO A 79 1.00 5.95 4.90
C PRO A 79 2.16 6.76 4.30
N PHE A 80 3.09 6.14 3.58
CA PHE A 80 4.20 6.83 2.93
C PHE A 80 3.82 7.44 1.58
N PHE A 81 2.97 6.78 0.80
CA PHE A 81 2.58 7.24 -0.54
C PHE A 81 1.99 8.66 -0.60
N PRO A 82 1.18 9.12 0.36
CA PRO A 82 0.71 10.51 0.35
C PRO A 82 1.83 11.56 0.34
N PHE A 83 2.97 11.27 0.97
CA PHE A 83 4.11 12.17 0.99
C PHE A 83 4.86 12.19 -0.35
N LEU A 84 4.79 11.13 -1.13
CA LEU A 84 5.36 11.07 -2.47
C LEU A 84 4.48 11.79 -3.51
N GLY A 85 3.18 11.94 -3.23
CA GLY A 85 2.26 12.76 -4.00
C GLY A 85 1.94 12.25 -5.40
N TYR A 86 2.18 10.99 -5.73
CA TYR A 86 1.82 10.45 -7.04
C TYR A 86 0.57 9.54 -6.99
N ALA A 87 -0.21 9.59 -8.07
CA ALA A 87 -1.55 9.05 -8.10
C ALA A 87 -1.60 7.54 -7.89
N GLU A 88 -0.75 6.79 -8.57
CA GLU A 88 -0.72 5.32 -8.50
C GLU A 88 -0.38 4.80 -7.10
N GLY A 89 0.51 5.50 -6.38
CA GLY A 89 0.83 5.16 -5.00
C GLY A 89 -0.37 5.33 -4.09
N ASN A 90 -1.05 6.46 -4.19
CA ASN A 90 -2.25 6.73 -3.40
C ASN A 90 -3.40 5.79 -3.75
N GLU A 91 -3.60 5.48 -5.05
CA GLU A 91 -4.61 4.51 -5.49
C GLU A 91 -4.30 3.12 -4.95
N SER A 92 -3.04 2.68 -5.01
CA SER A 92 -2.60 1.40 -4.46
C SER A 92 -2.87 1.30 -2.96
N ALA A 93 -2.55 2.36 -2.20
CA ALA A 93 -2.79 2.42 -0.77
C ALA A 93 -4.28 2.32 -0.42
N LEU A 94 -5.11 3.16 -1.04
CA LEU A 94 -6.55 3.14 -0.81
C LEU A 94 -7.17 1.78 -1.19
N ASN A 95 -6.70 1.19 -2.29
CA ASN A 95 -7.19 -0.10 -2.77
C ASN A 95 -6.81 -1.25 -1.82
N SER A 96 -5.65 -1.21 -1.18
CA SER A 96 -5.27 -2.22 -0.19
C SER A 96 -6.25 -2.23 1.00
N PHE A 97 -6.60 -1.07 1.53
CA PHE A 97 -7.60 -0.97 2.60
C PHE A 97 -9.00 -1.41 2.16
N ARG A 98 -9.38 -1.14 0.90
CA ARG A 98 -10.64 -1.64 0.31
C ARG A 98 -10.66 -3.16 0.27
N HIS A 99 -9.55 -3.81 -0.05
CA HIS A 99 -9.46 -5.26 -0.02
C HIS A 99 -9.66 -5.82 1.38
N PHE A 100 -9.01 -5.27 2.39
CA PHE A 100 -9.23 -5.70 3.77
C PHE A 100 -10.66 -5.42 4.26
N ALA A 101 -11.27 -4.31 3.85
CA ALA A 101 -12.65 -3.98 4.22
C ALA A 101 -13.68 -5.05 3.78
N ARG A 102 -13.40 -5.80 2.71
CA ARG A 102 -14.26 -6.87 2.21
C ARG A 102 -14.40 -8.04 3.20
N PHE A 103 -13.46 -8.19 4.11
CA PHE A 103 -13.44 -9.27 5.11
C PHE A 103 -14.01 -8.85 6.47
N THR A 104 -14.49 -7.61 6.60
CA THR A 104 -15.21 -7.20 7.81
C THR A 104 -16.57 -7.90 7.89
N THR A 105 -16.87 -8.50 9.03
CA THR A 105 -18.10 -9.27 9.22
C THR A 105 -18.88 -8.77 10.44
N PRO A 106 -20.21 -8.92 10.48
CA PRO A 106 -21.01 -8.49 11.63
C PRO A 106 -20.69 -9.24 12.93
N ASP A 107 -20.18 -10.47 12.82
CA ASP A 107 -19.79 -11.33 13.93
C ASP A 107 -18.30 -11.16 14.32
N TYR A 108 -17.60 -10.19 13.72
CA TYR A 108 -16.22 -9.85 14.04
C TYR A 108 -15.26 -11.04 13.95
N LYS A 109 -15.32 -11.79 12.85
CA LYS A 109 -14.32 -12.82 12.56
C LYS A 109 -12.97 -12.22 12.25
N PRO A 110 -11.86 -12.92 12.57
CA PRO A 110 -10.51 -12.46 12.22
C PRO A 110 -10.39 -12.08 10.74
N VAL A 111 -9.75 -10.95 10.45
CA VAL A 111 -9.39 -10.58 9.09
C VAL A 111 -8.19 -11.40 8.62
N PRO A 112 -8.02 -11.66 7.31
CA PRO A 112 -6.84 -12.32 6.80
C PRO A 112 -5.60 -11.44 6.95
N SER A 113 -4.44 -12.06 7.18
CA SER A 113 -3.15 -11.36 7.19
C SER A 113 -2.72 -10.91 5.80
N SER A 114 -3.17 -11.61 4.75
CA SER A 114 -2.85 -11.28 3.36
C SER A 114 -4.04 -11.51 2.43
N VAL A 115 -4.02 -10.76 1.32
CA VAL A 115 -4.97 -10.88 0.21
C VAL A 115 -4.17 -10.98 -1.08
N ILE A 116 -4.44 -12.02 -1.89
CA ILE A 116 -3.75 -12.22 -3.16
C ILE A 116 -4.23 -11.20 -4.21
N ALA A 117 -3.36 -10.90 -5.15
CA ALA A 117 -3.52 -9.84 -6.16
C ALA A 117 -4.82 -9.87 -6.97
N GLU A 118 -5.45 -11.01 -7.09
CA GLU A 118 -6.76 -11.13 -7.74
C GLU A 118 -7.91 -10.65 -6.84
N GLY A 119 -7.65 -10.41 -5.57
CA GLY A 119 -8.62 -9.92 -4.60
C GLY A 119 -9.61 -10.98 -4.11
N GLU A 120 -9.41 -12.23 -4.44
CA GLU A 120 -10.34 -13.32 -4.13
C GLU A 120 -9.79 -14.34 -3.14
N ASP A 121 -8.50 -14.64 -3.24
CA ASP A 121 -7.84 -15.58 -2.36
C ASP A 121 -7.26 -14.91 -1.11
N ILE A 122 -7.25 -15.66 -0.04
CA ILE A 122 -6.59 -15.31 1.22
C ILE A 122 -5.57 -16.39 1.57
N TRP A 123 -4.56 -16.01 2.32
CA TRP A 123 -3.67 -17.01 2.90
C TRP A 123 -4.33 -17.63 4.12
N ASP A 124 -4.68 -18.89 4.02
CA ASP A 124 -5.49 -19.65 4.98
C ASP A 124 -4.70 -20.10 6.23
N GLY A 125 -3.49 -19.70 6.40
CA GLY A 125 -2.62 -20.16 7.48
C GLY A 125 -2.56 -19.29 8.73
N CYS A 126 -3.15 -18.11 8.73
CA CYS A 126 -3.01 -17.15 9.81
C CYS A 126 -4.35 -16.59 10.26
N GLY A 127 -4.71 -16.88 11.49
CA GLY A 127 -5.65 -16.04 12.22
C GLY A 127 -5.06 -14.65 12.44
N ASP A 128 -5.87 -13.72 12.88
CA ASP A 128 -5.41 -12.37 13.21
C ASP A 128 -4.35 -12.43 14.32
N ARG A 129 -3.20 -11.85 14.06
CA ARG A 129 -2.07 -11.71 14.98
C ARG A 129 -1.76 -10.24 15.26
N GLY A 130 -2.77 -9.38 15.21
CA GLY A 130 -2.67 -7.95 15.30
C GLY A 130 -2.98 -7.24 13.98
N ASP A 131 -3.36 -7.98 12.95
CA ASP A 131 -3.63 -7.44 11.61
C ASP A 131 -4.76 -6.40 11.63
N ALA A 132 -5.84 -6.65 12.37
CA ALA A 132 -6.92 -5.68 12.51
C ALA A 132 -6.45 -4.37 13.16
N ALA A 133 -5.60 -4.46 14.20
CA ALA A 133 -5.02 -3.26 14.83
C ALA A 133 -4.13 -2.49 13.85
N MET A 134 -3.31 -3.20 13.09
CA MET A 134 -2.43 -2.60 12.09
C MET A 134 -3.21 -1.96 10.95
N ILE A 135 -4.26 -2.61 10.45
CA ILE A 135 -5.14 -2.03 9.41
C ILE A 135 -5.78 -0.72 9.90
N ALA A 136 -6.32 -0.70 11.13
CA ALA A 136 -6.88 0.53 11.71
C ALA A 136 -5.84 1.64 11.81
N TYR A 137 -4.65 1.32 12.28
CA TYR A 137 -3.53 2.23 12.43
C TYR A 137 -3.07 2.80 11.08
N GLY A 138 -2.83 1.93 10.10
CA GLY A 138 -2.39 2.33 8.76
C GLY A 138 -3.42 3.16 8.01
N ALA A 139 -4.68 2.73 8.02
CA ALA A 139 -5.77 3.46 7.38
C ALA A 139 -5.98 4.86 7.99
N ALA A 140 -5.86 4.98 9.31
CA ALA A 140 -5.95 6.28 9.98
C ALA A 140 -4.77 7.19 9.60
N ARG A 141 -3.55 6.67 9.59
CA ARG A 141 -2.35 7.43 9.18
C ARG A 141 -2.42 7.87 7.73
N TYR A 142 -2.83 6.96 6.83
CA TYR A 142 -3.03 7.29 5.42
C TYR A 142 -4.04 8.44 5.27
N ALA A 143 -5.21 8.31 5.89
CA ALA A 143 -6.25 9.32 5.81
C ALA A 143 -5.79 10.70 6.33
N LEU A 144 -5.02 10.72 7.42
CA LEU A 144 -4.44 11.95 7.98
C LEU A 144 -3.37 12.56 7.05
N ALA A 145 -2.48 11.74 6.51
CA ALA A 145 -1.43 12.21 5.60
C ALA A 145 -2.02 12.71 4.27
N ARG A 146 -3.05 12.03 3.77
CA ARG A 146 -3.76 12.37 2.53
C ARG A 146 -4.55 13.67 2.63
N GLY A 147 -5.17 13.91 3.78
CA GLY A 147 -6.01 15.08 4.00
C GLY A 147 -7.29 15.11 3.16
N ASP A 148 -7.62 14.04 2.45
CA ASP A 148 -8.84 13.92 1.65
C ASP A 148 -10.01 13.45 2.51
N LYS A 149 -11.05 14.29 2.60
CA LYS A 149 -12.23 14.02 3.43
C LYS A 149 -13.11 12.90 2.86
N ALA A 150 -13.11 12.69 1.57
CA ALA A 150 -13.90 11.62 0.95
C ALA A 150 -13.25 10.26 1.23
N GLU A 151 -11.95 10.14 0.99
CA GLU A 151 -11.17 8.94 1.32
C GLU A 151 -11.24 8.63 2.84
N ALA A 152 -11.13 9.63 3.69
CA ALA A 152 -11.25 9.45 5.14
C ALA A 152 -12.64 8.92 5.55
N ARG A 153 -13.72 9.40 4.94
CA ARG A 153 -15.07 8.89 5.19
C ARG A 153 -15.25 7.46 4.67
N GLU A 154 -14.65 7.13 3.56
CA GLU A 154 -14.66 5.77 3.00
C GLU A 154 -13.95 4.78 3.94
N LEU A 155 -12.81 5.15 4.50
CA LEU A 155 -12.02 4.30 5.37
C LEU A 155 -12.56 4.20 6.81
N TRP A 156 -13.36 5.16 7.23
CA TRP A 156 -13.84 5.24 8.61
C TRP A 156 -14.59 3.99 9.10
N PRO A 157 -15.50 3.37 8.32
CA PRO A 157 -16.15 2.11 8.74
C PRO A 157 -15.16 0.98 8.99
N LEU A 158 -14.12 0.84 8.17
CA LEU A 158 -13.07 -0.16 8.36
C LEU A 158 -12.31 0.09 9.66
N ILE A 159 -11.90 1.33 9.90
CA ILE A 159 -11.18 1.74 11.13
C ILE A 159 -12.04 1.41 12.35
N GLN A 160 -13.32 1.80 12.34
CA GLN A 160 -14.24 1.53 13.47
C GLN A 160 -14.39 0.02 13.70
N TRP A 161 -14.58 -0.75 12.63
CA TRP A 161 -14.73 -2.19 12.74
C TRP A 161 -13.49 -2.84 13.34
N CYS A 162 -12.29 -2.48 12.87
CA CYS A 162 -11.03 -3.02 13.38
C CYS A 162 -10.81 -2.67 14.86
N LEU A 163 -11.10 -1.44 15.27
CA LEU A 163 -11.00 -1.02 16.67
C LEU A 163 -11.98 -1.79 17.56
N GLU A 164 -13.21 -1.98 17.10
CA GLU A 164 -14.22 -2.76 17.84
C GLU A 164 -13.84 -4.26 17.90
N TYR A 165 -13.29 -4.80 16.81
CA TYR A 165 -12.72 -6.15 16.81
C TYR A 165 -11.66 -6.28 17.91
N CYS A 166 -10.67 -5.39 17.95
CA CYS A 166 -9.61 -5.41 18.97
C CYS A 166 -10.15 -5.29 20.40
N ARG A 167 -11.21 -4.49 20.59
CA ARG A 167 -11.84 -4.33 21.91
C ARG A 167 -12.50 -5.61 22.42
N ARG A 168 -12.90 -6.49 21.50
CA ARG A 168 -13.58 -7.76 21.83
C ARG A 168 -12.61 -8.92 22.12
N GLN A 169 -11.32 -8.79 21.76
CA GLN A 169 -10.30 -9.79 22.08
C GLN A 169 -9.82 -9.65 23.54
#